data_fce9d430e8a1635366ac8baedee8cd91
#
_entry.id   fce9d430e8a1635366ac8baedee8cd91
#
_cell.length_a   1.000
_cell.length_b   1.000
_cell.length_c   1.000
_cell.angle_alpha   90.00
_cell.angle_beta   90.00
_cell.angle_gamma   90.00
#
_symmetry.space_group_name_H-M   'P 1'
#
loop_
_entity.id
_entity.type
_entity.pdbx_description
1 polymer ?
#
loop_
_entity_poly.entity_id
_entity_poly.type
_entity_poly.pdbx_seq_one_letter_code
_entity_poly.pdbx_strand_id
1 'polypeptide(L)'
;MYIARLRVIVALAATVALGCGNSPSAQSPAPAPAPSAATPGGADPVVAEVGGRKITLSEVDAKWQEFDAAERARLTQLLYQNRRNMLELVMGDVLIADAAKAANMTPEAYTEREIAKRSQPISEAEIQKFYEENKERAQGRTMEQLRQPIVEFLQGQRKGQARAQLVDELRNKTANVKVLLDPPRVEVMVAANDPVRGEATAPVTLVEFSDYQ
;
A
#
# COMPACT_ATOMS: atom_id res chain seq x y z
N MET A 1 -5.03 -40.69 -25.31
CA MET A 1 -6.07 -40.54 -26.37
C MET A 1 -6.16 -39.06 -26.70
N TYR A 2 -5.71 -38.78 -27.89
CA TYR A 2 -5.91 -37.72 -28.87
C TYR A 2 -6.10 -36.24 -28.41
N ILE A 3 -5.06 -35.51 -28.62
CA ILE A 3 -4.95 -34.05 -28.66
C ILE A 3 -5.23 -33.59 -30.09
N ALA A 4 -6.19 -32.72 -30.31
CA ALA A 4 -6.38 -32.02 -31.58
C ALA A 4 -5.82 -30.57 -31.48
N ARG A 5 -4.76 -30.31 -32.25
CA ARG A 5 -4.19 -28.98 -32.45
C ARG A 5 -4.93 -28.31 -33.64
N LEU A 6 -5.53 -27.15 -33.38
CA LEU A 6 -6.06 -26.30 -34.45
C LEU A 6 -5.08 -25.12 -34.69
N ARG A 7 -4.46 -25.14 -35.88
CA ARG A 7 -3.66 -24.02 -36.41
C ARG A 7 -4.57 -23.14 -37.25
N VAL A 8 -4.66 -21.86 -36.90
CA VAL A 8 -5.27 -20.83 -37.76
C VAL A 8 -4.15 -20.01 -38.39
N ILE A 9 -4.07 -20.06 -39.73
CA ILE A 9 -3.20 -19.25 -40.57
C ILE A 9 -4.02 -18.02 -40.96
N VAL A 10 -3.54 -16.81 -40.62
CA VAL A 10 -4.12 -15.55 -41.15
C VAL A 10 -3.16 -14.98 -42.19
N ALA A 11 -3.65 -14.86 -43.39
CA ALA A 11 -2.95 -14.28 -44.53
C ALA A 11 -2.94 -12.74 -44.49
N LEU A 12 -1.79 -12.20 -44.81
CA LEU A 12 -1.50 -10.79 -44.93
C LEU A 12 -1.90 -10.29 -46.33
N ALA A 13 -2.75 -9.28 -46.43
CA ALA A 13 -2.97 -8.53 -47.63
C ALA A 13 -2.57 -7.06 -47.44
N ALA A 14 -1.55 -6.63 -48.14
CA ALA A 14 -1.09 -5.26 -48.22
C ALA A 14 -1.80 -4.53 -49.38
N THR A 15 -2.41 -3.39 -49.11
CA THR A 15 -2.79 -2.43 -50.12
C THR A 15 -2.19 -1.06 -49.84
N VAL A 16 -1.34 -0.62 -50.75
CA VAL A 16 -0.74 0.71 -50.79
C VAL A 16 -1.70 1.64 -51.55
N ALA A 17 -2.11 2.75 -50.94
CA ALA A 17 -2.71 3.85 -51.63
C ALA A 17 -1.98 5.15 -51.29
N LEU A 18 -1.30 5.72 -52.27
CA LEU A 18 -0.80 7.09 -52.25
C LEU A 18 -1.95 8.07 -52.41
N GLY A 19 -2.07 9.07 -51.53
CA GLY A 19 -2.95 10.21 -51.64
C GLY A 19 -2.30 11.43 -51.00
N CYS A 20 -1.85 12.37 -51.84
CA CYS A 20 -1.40 13.72 -51.45
C CYS A 20 -2.57 14.59 -51.04
N GLY A 21 -2.42 15.40 -50.00
CA GLY A 21 -3.21 16.61 -49.92
C GLY A 21 -3.60 17.08 -48.51
N ASN A 22 -3.13 18.28 -48.19
CA ASN A 22 -3.60 19.24 -47.19
C ASN A 22 -3.37 18.96 -45.70
N SER A 23 -2.43 19.71 -45.15
CA SER A 23 -2.27 19.90 -43.70
C SER A 23 -3.35 20.85 -43.17
N PRO A 24 -4.13 20.42 -42.17
CA PRO A 24 -4.75 21.32 -41.22
C PRO A 24 -3.95 21.39 -39.92
N SER A 25 -3.90 22.57 -39.36
CA SER A 25 -3.26 22.99 -38.12
C SER A 25 -3.42 21.97 -37.00
N ALA A 26 -2.29 21.56 -36.41
CA ALA A 26 -2.27 20.70 -35.24
C ALA A 26 -2.87 21.43 -34.03
N GLN A 27 -4.12 21.11 -33.71
CA GLN A 27 -4.65 21.28 -32.37
C GLN A 27 -3.98 20.18 -31.49
N SER A 28 -3.22 20.62 -30.49
CA SER A 28 -2.71 19.71 -29.46
C SER A 28 -3.87 18.91 -28.87
N PRO A 29 -3.81 17.60 -28.81
CA PRO A 29 -4.83 16.83 -28.11
C PRO A 29 -4.80 17.21 -26.64
N ALA A 30 -5.96 17.53 -26.08
CA ALA A 30 -6.17 17.64 -24.66
C ALA A 30 -5.61 16.36 -23.95
N PRO A 31 -4.94 16.48 -22.80
CA PRO A 31 -4.46 15.31 -22.08
C PRO A 31 -5.64 14.37 -21.82
N ALA A 32 -5.48 13.13 -22.25
CA ALA A 32 -6.45 12.08 -21.98
C ALA A 32 -6.61 11.95 -20.45
N PRO A 33 -7.86 11.80 -19.94
CA PRO A 33 -8.07 11.55 -18.53
C PRO A 33 -7.25 10.32 -18.13
N ALA A 34 -6.46 10.47 -17.06
CA ALA A 34 -5.67 9.37 -16.49
C ALA A 34 -6.61 8.21 -16.16
N PRO A 35 -6.23 6.95 -16.47
CA PRO A 35 -7.09 5.83 -16.18
C PRO A 35 -7.33 5.77 -14.67
N SER A 36 -8.58 5.94 -14.29
CA SER A 36 -9.08 5.59 -12.95
C SER A 36 -8.61 4.17 -12.66
N ALA A 37 -8.08 3.93 -11.48
CA ALA A 37 -7.59 2.61 -11.08
C ALA A 37 -8.70 1.58 -11.29
N ALA A 38 -8.70 0.95 -12.46
CA ALA A 38 -9.65 -0.10 -12.81
C ALA A 38 -9.32 -1.31 -11.93
N THR A 39 -10.28 -1.70 -11.12
CA THR A 39 -10.33 -3.03 -10.51
C THR A 39 -10.21 -4.05 -11.63
N PRO A 40 -9.32 -5.05 -11.56
CA PRO A 40 -9.15 -6.00 -12.63
C PRO A 40 -10.44 -6.79 -12.89
N GLY A 41 -11.11 -6.55 -14.02
CA GLY A 41 -11.96 -7.53 -14.70
C GLY A 41 -13.38 -7.74 -14.20
N GLY A 42 -14.02 -6.82 -13.47
CA GLY A 42 -15.45 -6.90 -13.13
C GLY A 42 -16.26 -5.77 -13.76
N ALA A 43 -17.45 -6.06 -14.28
CA ALA A 43 -18.42 -5.03 -14.63
C ALA A 43 -18.71 -4.18 -13.39
N ASP A 44 -18.88 -2.86 -13.56
CA ASP A 44 -19.20 -1.93 -12.46
C ASP A 44 -20.49 -2.39 -11.74
N PRO A 45 -20.42 -2.77 -10.46
CA PRO A 45 -21.54 -3.40 -9.80
C PRO A 45 -22.73 -2.46 -9.68
N VAL A 46 -23.93 -2.94 -10.04
CA VAL A 46 -25.19 -2.25 -9.80
C VAL A 46 -25.52 -2.36 -8.32
N VAL A 47 -25.63 -1.24 -7.62
CA VAL A 47 -25.87 -1.16 -6.16
C VAL A 47 -27.29 -0.76 -5.82
N ALA A 48 -28.05 -0.18 -6.77
CA ALA A 48 -29.47 0.12 -6.60
C ALA A 48 -30.19 0.20 -7.96
N GLU A 49 -31.52 0.12 -7.92
CA GLU A 49 -32.40 0.35 -9.06
C GLU A 49 -33.59 1.21 -8.62
N VAL A 50 -33.85 2.31 -9.37
CA VAL A 50 -34.93 3.25 -9.09
C VAL A 50 -35.69 3.52 -10.38
N GLY A 51 -36.95 3.12 -10.46
CA GLY A 51 -37.78 3.33 -11.63
C GLY A 51 -37.22 2.74 -12.93
N GLY A 52 -36.51 1.61 -12.84
CA GLY A 52 -35.84 0.96 -13.98
C GLY A 52 -34.44 1.51 -14.33
N ARG A 53 -34.00 2.62 -13.71
CA ARG A 53 -32.63 3.12 -13.82
C ARG A 53 -31.73 2.41 -12.82
N LYS A 54 -30.66 1.84 -13.33
CA LYS A 54 -29.62 1.22 -12.52
C LYS A 54 -28.62 2.28 -12.05
N ILE A 55 -28.26 2.20 -10.78
CA ILE A 55 -27.23 3.01 -10.14
C ILE A 55 -26.04 2.11 -9.88
N THR A 56 -24.86 2.52 -10.35
CA THR A 56 -23.64 1.74 -10.18
C THR A 56 -22.79 2.22 -9.01
N LEU A 57 -21.82 1.41 -8.59
CA LEU A 57 -20.90 1.77 -7.50
C LEU A 57 -20.05 2.99 -7.88
N SER A 58 -19.61 3.09 -9.15
CA SER A 58 -18.85 4.25 -9.60
C SER A 58 -19.66 5.53 -9.61
N GLU A 59 -20.98 5.50 -9.89
CA GLU A 59 -21.85 6.67 -9.73
C GLU A 59 -21.91 7.14 -8.27
N VAL A 60 -21.98 6.19 -7.32
CA VAL A 60 -21.97 6.51 -5.88
C VAL A 60 -20.62 7.10 -5.47
N ASP A 61 -19.52 6.52 -5.93
CA ASP A 61 -18.17 7.00 -5.64
C ASP A 61 -17.91 8.39 -6.23
N ALA A 62 -18.40 8.66 -7.45
CA ALA A 62 -18.33 9.97 -8.06
C ALA A 62 -19.11 11.02 -7.24
N LYS A 63 -20.30 10.65 -6.76
CA LYS A 63 -21.11 11.54 -5.92
C LYS A 63 -20.45 11.80 -4.57
N TRP A 64 -19.83 10.80 -3.98
CA TRP A 64 -19.05 10.97 -2.76
C TRP A 64 -17.84 11.90 -2.98
N GLN A 65 -17.13 11.75 -4.09
CA GLN A 65 -16.02 12.64 -4.45
C GLN A 65 -16.49 14.11 -4.62
N GLU A 66 -17.69 14.33 -5.13
CA GLU A 66 -18.27 15.67 -5.26
C GLU A 66 -18.64 16.29 -3.90
N PHE A 67 -19.20 15.47 -2.99
CA PHE A 67 -19.71 15.98 -1.70
C PHE A 67 -18.64 16.10 -0.64
N ASP A 68 -17.70 15.15 -0.57
CA ASP A 68 -16.69 15.07 0.49
C ASP A 68 -15.38 14.44 -0.01
N ALA A 69 -14.73 15.16 -0.92
CA ALA A 69 -13.45 14.76 -1.48
C ALA A 69 -12.37 14.55 -0.40
N ALA A 70 -12.39 15.37 0.65
CA ALA A 70 -11.38 15.32 1.72
C ALA A 70 -11.48 14.03 2.54
N GLU A 71 -12.68 13.64 2.95
CA GLU A 71 -12.89 12.40 3.70
C GLU A 71 -12.58 11.18 2.83
N ARG A 72 -13.01 11.19 1.57
CA ARG A 72 -12.69 10.12 0.63
C ARG A 72 -11.19 9.94 0.44
N ALA A 73 -10.45 11.03 0.27
CA ALA A 73 -8.99 11.01 0.18
C ALA A 73 -8.35 10.47 1.47
N ARG A 74 -8.83 10.91 2.64
CA ARG A 74 -8.37 10.45 3.96
C ARG A 74 -8.55 8.95 4.14
N LEU A 75 -9.72 8.42 3.81
CA LEU A 75 -10.02 6.98 3.92
C LEU A 75 -9.21 6.15 2.92
N THR A 76 -9.04 6.65 1.70
CA THR A 76 -8.20 6.01 0.67
C THR A 76 -6.74 5.93 1.13
N GLN A 77 -6.22 7.02 1.71
CA GLN A 77 -4.88 7.05 2.28
C GLN A 77 -4.73 6.08 3.46
N LEU A 78 -5.71 6.03 4.36
CA LEU A 78 -5.73 5.11 5.49
C LEU A 78 -5.73 3.64 5.02
N LEU A 79 -6.55 3.31 4.02
CA LEU A 79 -6.58 1.98 3.42
C LEU A 79 -5.23 1.60 2.80
N TYR A 80 -4.60 2.53 2.09
CA TYR A 80 -3.26 2.32 1.54
C TYR A 80 -2.23 2.05 2.64
N GLN A 81 -2.20 2.87 3.70
CA GLN A 81 -1.28 2.67 4.83
C GLN A 81 -1.47 1.31 5.50
N ASN A 82 -2.71 0.90 5.73
CA ASN A 82 -3.02 -0.40 6.30
C ASN A 82 -2.56 -1.55 5.39
N ARG A 83 -2.81 -1.45 4.08
CA ARG A 83 -2.33 -2.43 3.10
C ARG A 83 -0.80 -2.50 3.08
N ARG A 84 -0.12 -1.35 3.13
CA ARG A 84 1.33 -1.29 3.18
C ARG A 84 1.89 -1.95 4.42
N ASN A 85 1.30 -1.69 5.59
CA ASN A 85 1.72 -2.31 6.84
C ASN A 85 1.54 -3.85 6.80
N MET A 86 0.42 -4.32 6.25
CA MET A 86 0.20 -5.76 6.09
C MET A 86 1.15 -6.38 5.05
N LEU A 87 1.46 -5.67 3.98
CA LEU A 87 2.45 -6.11 2.98
C LEU A 87 3.83 -6.31 3.62
N GLU A 88 4.27 -5.40 4.49
CA GLU A 88 5.54 -5.54 5.22
C GLU A 88 5.56 -6.81 6.09
N LEU A 89 4.45 -7.14 6.75
CA LEU A 89 4.33 -8.39 7.52
C LEU A 89 4.43 -9.62 6.62
N VAL A 90 3.66 -9.64 5.52
CA VAL A 90 3.69 -10.76 4.55
C VAL A 90 5.08 -10.93 3.94
N MET A 91 5.74 -9.84 3.56
CA MET A 91 7.11 -9.89 3.05
C MET A 91 8.08 -10.46 4.09
N GLY A 92 7.93 -10.06 5.36
CA GLY A 92 8.70 -10.61 6.46
C GLY A 92 8.50 -12.11 6.64
N ASP A 93 7.27 -12.59 6.53
CA ASP A 93 6.94 -14.02 6.62
C ASP A 93 7.57 -14.82 5.48
N VAL A 94 7.53 -14.29 4.24
CA VAL A 94 8.16 -14.91 3.07
C VAL A 94 9.68 -15.00 3.27
N LEU A 95 10.32 -13.90 3.67
CA LEU A 95 11.78 -13.86 3.92
C LEU A 95 12.21 -14.87 5.00
N ILE A 96 11.43 -14.97 6.07
CA ILE A 96 11.68 -15.95 7.15
C ILE A 96 11.48 -17.38 6.64
N ALA A 97 10.42 -17.64 5.87
CA ALA A 97 10.15 -18.97 5.32
C ALA A 97 11.27 -19.44 4.39
N ASP A 98 11.76 -18.57 3.51
CA ASP A 98 12.88 -18.88 2.61
C ASP A 98 14.18 -19.15 3.38
N ALA A 99 14.48 -18.34 4.40
CA ALA A 99 15.65 -18.54 5.25
C ALA A 99 15.55 -19.83 6.08
N ALA A 100 14.38 -20.14 6.60
CA ALA A 100 14.10 -21.38 7.34
C ALA A 100 14.28 -22.60 6.43
N LYS A 101 13.76 -22.57 5.21
CA LYS A 101 13.93 -23.62 4.20
C LYS A 101 15.41 -23.85 3.88
N ALA A 102 16.18 -22.78 3.69
CA ALA A 102 17.64 -22.87 3.47
C ALA A 102 18.38 -23.48 4.67
N ALA A 103 17.85 -23.30 5.88
CA ALA A 103 18.38 -23.86 7.12
C ALA A 103 17.84 -25.28 7.47
N ASN A 104 16.99 -25.85 6.61
CA ASN A 104 16.27 -27.12 6.86
C ASN A 104 15.46 -27.09 8.18
N MET A 105 14.77 -25.98 8.44
CA MET A 105 13.96 -25.76 9.64
C MET A 105 12.53 -25.32 9.25
N THR A 106 11.59 -25.44 10.20
CA THR A 106 10.30 -24.77 10.04
C THR A 106 10.47 -23.26 10.29
N PRO A 107 9.60 -22.40 9.72
CA PRO A 107 9.65 -20.95 9.95
C PRO A 107 9.59 -20.59 11.43
N GLU A 108 8.79 -21.30 12.23
CA GLU A 108 8.63 -21.09 13.66
C GLU A 108 9.94 -21.39 14.41
N ALA A 109 10.51 -22.58 14.20
CA ALA A 109 11.75 -23.01 14.85
C ALA A 109 12.93 -22.12 14.46
N TYR A 110 12.99 -21.67 13.18
CA TYR A 110 13.98 -20.73 12.71
C TYR A 110 13.84 -19.38 13.41
N THR A 111 12.62 -18.85 13.47
CA THR A 111 12.31 -17.56 14.11
C THR A 111 12.65 -17.59 15.59
N GLU A 112 12.23 -18.63 16.31
CA GLU A 112 12.54 -18.78 17.75
C GLU A 112 14.06 -18.80 18.01
N ARG A 113 14.79 -19.59 17.23
CA ARG A 113 16.26 -19.66 17.32
C ARG A 113 16.91 -18.29 17.08
N GLU A 114 16.49 -17.58 16.06
CA GLU A 114 17.08 -16.30 15.69
C GLU A 114 16.68 -15.18 16.66
N ILE A 115 15.46 -15.20 17.20
CA ILE A 115 15.02 -14.30 18.27
C ILE A 115 15.81 -14.57 19.55
N ALA A 116 15.99 -15.83 19.93
CA ALA A 116 16.75 -16.18 21.14
C ALA A 116 18.19 -15.65 21.10
N LYS A 117 18.84 -15.62 19.92
CA LYS A 117 20.18 -15.05 19.76
C LYS A 117 20.24 -13.53 19.97
N ARG A 118 19.13 -12.83 19.73
CA ARG A 118 19.02 -11.35 19.77
C ARG A 118 18.35 -10.85 21.05
N SER A 119 17.66 -11.72 21.78
CA SER A 119 16.90 -11.35 22.98
C SER A 119 17.71 -11.65 24.24
N GLN A 120 17.90 -10.63 25.07
CA GLN A 120 18.45 -10.81 26.41
C GLN A 120 17.33 -10.98 27.44
N PRO A 121 17.57 -11.62 28.60
CA PRO A 121 16.59 -11.67 29.67
C PRO A 121 16.19 -10.27 30.14
N ILE A 122 14.97 -10.12 30.63
CA ILE A 122 14.51 -8.89 31.27
C ILE A 122 15.11 -8.81 32.68
N SER A 123 15.76 -7.70 32.98
CA SER A 123 16.36 -7.44 34.30
C SER A 123 15.36 -6.82 35.27
N GLU A 124 15.59 -6.98 36.56
CA GLU A 124 14.80 -6.36 37.63
C GLU A 124 14.79 -4.81 37.49
N ALA A 125 15.92 -4.24 37.12
CA ALA A 125 16.03 -2.80 36.91
C ALA A 125 15.09 -2.29 35.77
N GLU A 126 14.91 -3.09 34.71
CA GLU A 126 13.98 -2.74 33.61
C GLU A 126 12.52 -2.86 34.07
N ILE A 127 12.19 -3.87 34.88
CA ILE A 127 10.86 -4.06 35.45
C ILE A 127 10.51 -2.87 36.36
N GLN A 128 11.42 -2.51 37.25
CA GLN A 128 11.24 -1.39 38.17
C GLN A 128 11.11 -0.06 37.40
N LYS A 129 11.98 0.19 36.45
CA LYS A 129 11.93 1.38 35.60
C LYS A 129 10.58 1.48 34.88
N PHE A 130 10.14 0.39 34.24
CA PHE A 130 8.85 0.38 33.54
C PHE A 130 7.68 0.65 34.47
N TYR A 131 7.69 0.08 35.67
CA TYR A 131 6.67 0.31 36.69
C TYR A 131 6.63 1.78 37.11
N GLU A 132 7.77 2.40 37.43
CA GLU A 132 7.83 3.81 37.84
C GLU A 132 7.37 4.76 36.72
N GLU A 133 7.76 4.51 35.47
CA GLU A 133 7.35 5.31 34.31
C GLU A 133 5.84 5.18 34.02
N ASN A 134 5.20 4.11 34.46
CA ASN A 134 3.77 3.84 34.23
C ASN A 134 2.94 3.81 35.51
N LYS A 135 3.44 4.37 36.60
CA LYS A 135 2.83 4.30 37.94
C LYS A 135 1.40 4.83 37.99
N GLU A 136 1.13 5.90 37.23
CA GLU A 136 -0.24 6.46 37.13
C GLU A 136 -1.23 5.47 36.51
N ARG A 137 -0.78 4.63 35.60
CA ARG A 137 -1.59 3.57 34.95
C ARG A 137 -1.73 2.33 35.81
N ALA A 138 -0.96 2.21 36.86
CA ALA A 138 -0.99 1.06 37.75
C ALA A 138 -2.28 0.98 38.58
N GLN A 139 -3.06 2.07 38.66
CA GLN A 139 -4.34 2.12 39.41
C GLN A 139 -4.21 1.63 40.85
N GLY A 140 -3.15 2.01 41.54
CA GLY A 140 -2.87 1.60 42.91
C GLY A 140 -2.32 0.18 43.10
N ARG A 141 -2.14 -0.59 42.03
CA ARG A 141 -1.49 -1.92 42.11
C ARG A 141 0.00 -1.79 42.38
N THR A 142 0.53 -2.67 43.23
CA THR A 142 1.95 -2.68 43.56
C THR A 142 2.79 -3.26 42.42
N MET A 143 4.11 -2.96 42.42
CA MET A 143 5.04 -3.55 41.46
C MET A 143 5.02 -5.08 41.51
N GLU A 144 4.88 -5.66 42.72
CA GLU A 144 4.83 -7.12 42.92
C GLU A 144 3.62 -7.74 42.18
N GLN A 145 2.47 -7.09 42.26
CA GLN A 145 1.24 -7.53 41.57
C GLN A 145 1.32 -7.39 40.05
N LEU A 146 2.11 -6.44 39.55
CA LEU A 146 2.27 -6.16 38.13
C LEU A 146 3.52 -6.77 37.51
N ARG A 147 4.38 -7.39 38.32
CA ARG A 147 5.67 -7.91 37.89
C ARG A 147 5.54 -8.86 36.69
N GLN A 148 4.71 -9.88 36.84
CA GLN A 148 4.54 -10.86 35.75
C GLN A 148 3.96 -10.25 34.46
N PRO A 149 2.88 -9.47 34.49
CA PRO A 149 2.41 -8.72 33.31
C PRO A 149 3.46 -7.80 32.68
N ILE A 150 4.28 -7.12 33.49
CA ILE A 150 5.36 -6.26 32.99
C ILE A 150 6.43 -7.10 32.27
N VAL A 151 6.85 -8.21 32.86
CA VAL A 151 7.82 -9.13 32.24
C VAL A 151 7.30 -9.63 30.89
N GLU A 152 6.06 -10.10 30.84
CA GLU A 152 5.43 -10.59 29.60
C GLU A 152 5.36 -9.50 28.53
N PHE A 153 4.98 -8.28 28.90
CA PHE A 153 4.94 -7.14 28.00
C PHE A 153 6.33 -6.80 27.45
N LEU A 154 7.33 -6.65 28.32
CA LEU A 154 8.70 -6.33 27.92
C LEU A 154 9.32 -7.44 27.06
N GLN A 155 9.05 -8.72 27.40
CA GLN A 155 9.47 -9.85 26.57
C GLN A 155 8.81 -9.82 25.19
N GLY A 156 7.51 -9.52 25.13
CA GLY A 156 6.77 -9.36 23.87
C GLY A 156 7.36 -8.26 23.00
N GLN A 157 7.63 -7.09 23.56
CA GLN A 157 8.30 -5.99 22.87
C GLN A 157 9.68 -6.40 22.33
N ARG A 158 10.50 -7.04 23.16
CA ARG A 158 11.85 -7.49 22.80
C ARG A 158 11.84 -8.53 21.68
N LYS A 159 10.91 -9.48 21.74
CA LYS A 159 10.69 -10.45 20.65
C LYS A 159 10.25 -9.77 19.37
N GLY A 160 9.36 -8.78 19.44
CA GLY A 160 8.93 -7.98 18.29
C GLY A 160 10.10 -7.23 17.64
N GLN A 161 10.93 -6.57 18.46
CA GLN A 161 12.13 -5.86 17.98
C GLN A 161 13.15 -6.83 17.34
N ALA A 162 13.41 -7.97 18.00
CA ALA A 162 14.33 -8.98 17.46
C ALA A 162 13.82 -9.57 16.13
N ARG A 163 12.50 -9.77 15.99
CA ARG A 163 11.91 -10.21 14.74
C ARG A 163 12.04 -9.14 13.64
N ALA A 164 11.80 -7.87 13.95
CA ALA A 164 11.99 -6.79 13.00
C ALA A 164 13.44 -6.71 12.50
N GLN A 165 14.41 -6.78 13.40
CA GLN A 165 15.84 -6.83 13.05
C GLN A 165 16.18 -8.04 12.17
N LEU A 166 15.65 -9.22 12.47
CA LEU A 166 15.81 -10.40 11.63
C LEU A 166 15.27 -10.18 10.22
N VAL A 167 14.07 -9.62 10.09
CA VAL A 167 13.45 -9.33 8.78
C VAL A 167 14.29 -8.32 8.00
N ASP A 168 14.79 -7.26 8.63
CA ASP A 168 15.64 -6.26 8.00
C ASP A 168 16.97 -6.86 7.52
N GLU A 169 17.60 -7.72 8.32
CA GLU A 169 18.81 -8.43 7.92
C GLU A 169 18.55 -9.37 6.72
N LEU A 170 17.44 -10.10 6.73
CA LEU A 170 17.07 -10.99 5.62
C LEU A 170 16.75 -10.19 4.36
N ARG A 171 16.05 -9.07 4.47
CA ARG A 171 15.75 -8.16 3.35
C ARG A 171 17.04 -7.64 2.72
N ASN A 172 18.01 -7.22 3.53
CA ASN A 172 19.30 -6.70 3.04
C ASN A 172 20.15 -7.78 2.35
N LYS A 173 19.96 -9.06 2.71
CA LYS A 173 20.64 -10.20 2.07
C LYS A 173 19.93 -10.70 0.81
N THR A 174 18.65 -10.38 0.64
CA THR A 174 17.84 -10.86 -0.47
C THR A 174 17.92 -9.88 -1.64
N ALA A 175 18.42 -10.35 -2.78
CA ALA A 175 18.44 -9.55 -4.00
C ALA A 175 17.02 -9.31 -4.53
N ASN A 176 16.78 -8.12 -5.10
CA ASN A 176 15.57 -7.80 -5.86
C ASN A 176 14.23 -7.79 -5.06
N VAL A 177 14.23 -7.43 -3.78
CA VAL A 177 12.98 -7.12 -3.08
C VAL A 177 12.39 -5.83 -3.66
N LYS A 178 11.19 -5.92 -4.26
CA LYS A 178 10.48 -4.78 -4.86
C LYS A 178 9.08 -4.66 -4.28
N VAL A 179 8.74 -3.47 -3.86
CA VAL A 179 7.36 -3.13 -3.47
C VAL A 179 6.66 -2.51 -4.68
N LEU A 180 5.58 -3.14 -5.12
CA LEU A 180 4.79 -2.75 -6.30
C LEU A 180 3.41 -2.19 -5.91
N LEU A 181 3.18 -1.92 -4.63
CA LEU A 181 1.94 -1.31 -4.15
C LEU A 181 1.97 0.18 -4.47
N ASP A 182 1.21 0.59 -5.49
CA ASP A 182 1.09 1.98 -5.87
C ASP A 182 0.38 2.82 -4.79
N PRO A 183 0.89 4.00 -4.47
CA PRO A 183 0.20 4.94 -3.59
C PRO A 183 -1.08 5.46 -4.26
N PRO A 184 -2.12 5.82 -3.48
CA PRO A 184 -3.30 6.43 -4.03
C PRO A 184 -2.94 7.77 -4.67
N ARG A 185 -3.52 8.04 -5.82
CA ARG A 185 -3.42 9.32 -6.51
C ARG A 185 -4.68 10.11 -6.24
N VAL A 186 -4.54 11.35 -5.87
CA VAL A 186 -5.64 12.30 -5.72
C VAL A 186 -5.55 13.29 -6.89
N GLU A 187 -6.63 13.42 -7.64
CA GLU A 187 -6.71 14.47 -8.66
C GLU A 187 -6.94 15.81 -7.95
N VAL A 188 -6.03 16.73 -8.17
CA VAL A 188 -6.14 18.10 -7.71
C VAL A 188 -6.67 18.97 -8.84
N MET A 189 -7.86 19.52 -8.65
CA MET A 189 -8.43 20.47 -9.61
C MET A 189 -7.81 21.85 -9.37
N VAL A 190 -7.03 22.31 -10.32
CA VAL A 190 -6.49 23.67 -10.36
C VAL A 190 -7.43 24.50 -11.21
N ALA A 191 -8.01 25.57 -10.65
CA ALA A 191 -8.90 26.44 -11.40
C ALA A 191 -8.11 27.32 -12.38
N ALA A 192 -8.72 27.69 -13.50
CA ALA A 192 -8.05 28.47 -14.54
C ALA A 192 -7.59 29.89 -14.08
N ASN A 193 -8.14 30.37 -12.95
CA ASN A 193 -7.82 31.65 -12.33
C ASN A 193 -6.88 31.53 -11.12
N ASP A 194 -6.44 30.31 -10.79
CA ASP A 194 -5.46 30.15 -9.71
C ASP A 194 -4.11 30.77 -10.11
N PRO A 195 -3.38 31.35 -9.17
CA PRO A 195 -2.06 31.92 -9.45
C PRO A 195 -1.09 30.82 -9.90
N VAL A 196 -0.55 30.96 -11.11
CA VAL A 196 0.44 30.05 -11.65
C VAL A 196 1.80 30.74 -11.75
N ARG A 197 2.85 30.05 -11.35
CA ARG A 197 4.23 30.52 -11.48
C ARG A 197 5.07 29.45 -12.18
N GLY A 198 5.72 29.85 -13.27
CA GLY A 198 6.60 28.96 -14.05
C GLY A 198 6.12 28.77 -15.48
N GLU A 199 6.77 27.88 -16.19
CA GLU A 199 6.51 27.57 -17.60
C GLU A 199 5.31 26.64 -17.75
N ALA A 200 4.40 26.95 -18.67
CA ALA A 200 3.21 26.13 -18.95
C ALA A 200 3.54 24.71 -19.45
N THR A 201 4.75 24.52 -19.97
CA THR A 201 5.25 23.23 -20.49
C THR A 201 6.13 22.48 -19.51
N ALA A 202 6.21 22.92 -18.25
CA ALA A 202 7.00 22.26 -17.24
C ALA A 202 6.53 20.78 -17.03
N PRO A 203 7.46 19.82 -16.96
CA PRO A 203 7.11 18.39 -16.84
C PRO A 203 6.51 18.02 -15.47
N VAL A 204 6.58 18.91 -14.48
CA VAL A 204 6.06 18.72 -13.13
C VAL A 204 5.34 19.98 -12.69
N THR A 205 4.13 19.81 -12.16
CA THR A 205 3.37 20.88 -11.51
C THR A 205 3.36 20.64 -10.00
N LEU A 206 3.79 21.62 -9.22
CA LEU A 206 3.69 21.64 -7.76
C LEU A 206 2.46 22.49 -7.38
N VAL A 207 1.53 21.90 -6.65
CA VAL A 207 0.36 22.60 -6.13
C VAL A 207 0.57 22.87 -4.64
N GLU A 208 0.55 24.14 -4.26
CA GLU A 208 0.68 24.56 -2.86
C GLU A 208 -0.70 25.00 -2.34
N PHE A 209 -1.11 24.46 -1.21
CA PHE A 209 -2.31 24.89 -0.50
C PHE A 209 -1.88 25.73 0.70
N SER A 210 -2.22 27.03 0.68
CA SER A 210 -1.95 27.93 1.79
C SER A 210 -3.26 28.33 2.46
N ASP A 211 -3.36 28.08 3.76
CA ASP A 211 -4.47 28.58 4.58
C ASP A 211 -4.03 29.91 5.23
N TYR A 212 -4.65 30.99 4.80
CA TYR A 212 -4.43 32.32 5.38
C TYR A 212 -5.46 32.53 6.49
N GLN A 213 -5.09 32.22 7.73
CA GLN A 213 -5.85 32.59 8.94
C GLN A 213 -5.49 33.98 9.45
#